data_bef1619c2f2cc4e97157f721642bbdb2
#
_entry.id   bef1619c2f2cc4e97157f721642bbdb2
#
_cell.length_a   1.000
_cell.length_b   1.000
_cell.length_c   1.000
_cell.angle_alpha   90.00
_cell.angle_beta   90.00
_cell.angle_gamma   90.00
#
_symmetry.space_group_name_H-M   'P 1'
#
loop_
_entity.id
_entity.type
_entity.pdbx_description
1 polymer ?
#
loop_
_entity_poly.entity_id
_entity_poly.type
_entity_poly.pdbx_seq_one_letter_code
_entity_poly.pdbx_strand_id
1 'polypeptide(L)'
;MQVAFRDSGVGKELSVDTAYLREYIEFSRSLNFAQAAADLFVSPPTLRAHIHALEEEVGAPLTVKRVGQLYLSPAGRLFLKRARAIVKLVEESAEECRALAEASSSIVVGTLDYAPFEELLTRALHAFRRDHPDRCLEMLMASGAYANMEAVESGKADLSIFVQVRRRDGGEEALPDELPAGVGAFRFSEGECRFWMNRSCPLFECDRVTAADLDGFTMLLGNSANMERAGRVLIEWFAGVGVAVEPDNQPCSNYLDLYLSGTGETFGIALGGVRSGLRASSDIKIFAVDDFTVPCDLYVIYNEERIGENGKLFVDCLKESISSLE
;
A
#
# COMPACT_ATOMS: atom_id res chain seq x y z
N MET A 1 -2.46 -28.63 8.43
CA MET A 1 -2.97 -28.26 7.09
C MET A 1 -2.97 -29.52 6.25
N GLN A 2 -4.14 -30.10 6.01
CA GLN A 2 -4.31 -31.28 5.15
C GLN A 2 -4.32 -30.82 3.70
N VAL A 3 -3.36 -31.28 2.91
CA VAL A 3 -3.36 -31.08 1.45
C VAL A 3 -3.86 -32.37 0.84
N ALA A 4 -5.10 -32.35 0.37
CA ALA A 4 -5.70 -33.43 -0.39
C ALA A 4 -5.36 -33.26 -1.88
N PHE A 5 -4.55 -34.16 -2.44
CA PHE A 5 -4.37 -34.31 -3.89
C PHE A 5 -5.34 -35.38 -4.40
N ARG A 6 -6.32 -34.98 -5.20
CA ARG A 6 -7.11 -35.93 -5.99
C ARG A 6 -6.37 -36.30 -7.25
N ASP A 7 -5.89 -37.55 -7.33
CA ASP A 7 -5.50 -38.15 -8.58
C ASP A 7 -6.60 -39.14 -9.06
N SER A 8 -6.94 -39.04 -10.33
CA SER A 8 -7.99 -39.81 -10.97
C SER A 8 -7.54 -41.23 -11.24
N GLY A 9 -7.90 -42.16 -10.35
CA GLY A 9 -7.77 -43.58 -10.61
C GLY A 9 -7.28 -44.41 -9.41
N VAL A 10 -8.23 -44.93 -8.60
CA VAL A 10 -8.05 -46.07 -7.67
C VAL A 10 -6.83 -45.95 -6.74
N GLY A 11 -6.96 -45.16 -5.69
CA GLY A 11 -5.97 -45.11 -4.62
C GLY A 11 -6.59 -44.47 -3.38
N LYS A 12 -6.49 -45.08 -2.22
CA LYS A 12 -6.73 -44.50 -0.90
C LYS A 12 -6.04 -43.12 -0.84
N GLU A 13 -6.77 -42.08 -0.47
CA GLU A 13 -6.20 -40.75 -0.31
C GLU A 13 -5.06 -40.81 0.71
N LEU A 14 -3.83 -40.49 0.28
CA LEU A 14 -2.65 -40.56 1.11
C LEU A 14 -2.61 -39.35 2.06
N SER A 15 -2.75 -39.57 3.37
CA SER A 15 -2.73 -38.51 4.40
C SER A 15 -1.56 -38.73 5.37
N VAL A 16 -0.38 -38.21 5.00
CA VAL A 16 0.83 -38.31 5.83
C VAL A 16 1.07 -37.01 6.57
N ASP A 17 1.12 -37.06 7.91
CA ASP A 17 1.51 -35.92 8.75
C ASP A 17 3.06 -35.78 8.76
N THR A 18 3.54 -34.54 8.54
CA THR A 18 4.98 -34.24 8.58
C THR A 18 5.58 -34.45 9.96
N ALA A 19 4.80 -34.39 11.04
CA ALA A 19 5.23 -34.73 12.39
C ALA A 19 5.62 -36.20 12.48
N TYR A 20 4.81 -37.10 11.90
CA TYR A 20 5.10 -38.53 11.88
C TYR A 20 6.34 -38.85 11.05
N LEU A 21 6.61 -38.08 10.00
CA LEU A 21 7.87 -38.23 9.22
C LEU A 21 9.09 -37.91 10.09
N ARG A 22 9.04 -36.83 10.88
CA ARG A 22 10.12 -36.46 11.80
C ARG A 22 10.32 -37.52 12.88
N GLU A 23 9.24 -38.01 13.45
CA GLU A 23 9.28 -39.07 14.45
C GLU A 23 9.87 -40.36 13.89
N TYR A 24 9.52 -40.73 12.66
CA TYR A 24 10.09 -41.90 11.99
C TYR A 24 11.59 -41.72 11.71
N ILE A 25 12.02 -40.54 11.29
CA ILE A 25 13.43 -40.20 11.07
C ILE A 25 14.22 -40.38 12.35
N GLU A 26 13.71 -39.87 13.48
CA GLU A 26 14.37 -39.99 14.78
C GLU A 26 14.38 -41.42 15.28
N PHE A 27 13.23 -42.12 15.21
CA PHE A 27 13.11 -43.50 15.55
C PHE A 27 14.11 -44.38 14.76
N SER A 28 14.36 -44.10 13.49
CA SER A 28 15.29 -44.82 12.63
C SER A 28 16.75 -44.80 13.10
N ARG A 29 17.12 -43.86 14.00
CA ARG A 29 18.50 -43.73 14.52
C ARG A 29 18.84 -44.80 15.53
N SER A 30 17.89 -45.09 16.43
CA SER A 30 18.10 -46.08 17.50
C SER A 30 17.35 -47.38 17.28
N LEU A 31 16.30 -47.42 16.48
CA LEU A 31 15.34 -48.51 16.32
C LEU A 31 14.78 -49.01 17.66
N ASN A 32 14.74 -48.12 18.66
CA ASN A 32 14.26 -48.35 19.99
C ASN A 32 13.16 -47.34 20.35
N PHE A 33 11.95 -47.83 20.50
CA PHE A 33 10.80 -46.96 20.79
C PHE A 33 10.94 -46.19 22.09
N ALA A 34 11.53 -46.78 23.15
CA ALA A 34 11.67 -46.07 24.43
C ALA A 34 12.69 -44.95 24.35
N GLN A 35 13.82 -45.19 23.68
CA GLN A 35 14.85 -44.17 23.46
C GLN A 35 14.33 -43.05 22.57
N ALA A 36 13.82 -43.36 21.37
CA ALA A 36 13.32 -42.35 20.45
C ALA A 36 12.15 -41.54 21.01
N ALA A 37 11.25 -42.18 21.79
CA ALA A 37 10.16 -41.47 22.43
C ALA A 37 10.64 -40.46 23.47
N ALA A 38 11.70 -40.80 24.22
CA ALA A 38 12.34 -39.88 25.17
C ALA A 38 12.96 -38.67 24.43
N ASP A 39 13.68 -38.92 23.32
CA ASP A 39 14.31 -37.87 22.51
C ASP A 39 13.28 -36.94 21.85
N LEU A 40 12.08 -37.45 21.55
CA LEU A 40 10.95 -36.73 20.94
C LEU A 40 9.96 -36.12 21.98
N PHE A 41 10.15 -36.35 23.27
CA PHE A 41 9.24 -35.93 24.33
C PHE A 41 7.80 -36.44 24.17
N VAL A 42 7.65 -37.67 23.66
CA VAL A 42 6.36 -38.36 23.51
C VAL A 42 6.35 -39.67 24.31
N SER A 43 5.18 -40.30 24.44
CA SER A 43 5.12 -41.61 25.07
C SER A 43 5.51 -42.72 24.07
N PRO A 44 6.19 -43.81 24.51
CA PRO A 44 6.50 -44.93 23.64
C PRO A 44 5.27 -45.56 22.94
N PRO A 45 4.10 -45.69 23.59
CA PRO A 45 2.87 -46.12 22.91
C PRO A 45 2.43 -45.18 21.80
N THR A 46 2.52 -43.84 22.01
CA THR A 46 2.17 -42.80 21.04
C THR A 46 3.08 -42.92 19.81
N LEU A 47 4.40 -42.94 20.00
CA LEU A 47 5.35 -43.10 18.90
C LEU A 47 5.09 -44.37 18.08
N ARG A 48 4.77 -45.49 18.76
CA ARG A 48 4.43 -46.76 18.11
C ARG A 48 3.18 -46.63 17.25
N ALA A 49 2.15 -45.95 17.75
CA ALA A 49 0.91 -45.71 17.01
C ALA A 49 1.16 -44.86 15.75
N HIS A 50 1.98 -43.81 15.85
CA HIS A 50 2.34 -42.95 14.71
C HIS A 50 3.15 -43.70 13.64
N ILE A 51 4.13 -44.53 14.05
CA ILE A 51 4.89 -45.38 13.10
C ILE A 51 3.96 -46.40 12.42
N HIS A 52 3.03 -47.00 13.17
CA HIS A 52 2.04 -47.91 12.59
C HIS A 52 1.11 -47.18 11.60
N ALA A 53 0.64 -45.97 11.94
CA ALA A 53 -0.16 -45.15 11.02
C ALA A 53 0.61 -44.89 9.69
N LEU A 54 1.92 -44.58 9.77
CA LEU A 54 2.76 -44.45 8.54
C LEU A 54 2.83 -45.75 7.75
N GLU A 55 2.97 -46.90 8.40
CA GLU A 55 2.99 -48.20 7.73
C GLU A 55 1.67 -48.50 7.03
N GLU A 56 0.55 -48.15 7.65
CA GLU A 56 -0.78 -48.28 7.05
C GLU A 56 -0.98 -47.37 5.84
N GLU A 57 -0.54 -46.08 5.96
CA GLU A 57 -0.64 -45.14 4.86
C GLU A 57 0.27 -45.51 3.68
N VAL A 58 1.50 -45.96 3.95
CA VAL A 58 2.46 -46.40 2.95
C VAL A 58 2.06 -47.77 2.34
N GLY A 59 1.22 -48.53 3.04
CA GLY A 59 0.79 -49.85 2.61
C GLY A 59 1.88 -50.92 2.69
N ALA A 60 2.93 -50.66 3.48
CA ALA A 60 4.05 -51.61 3.64
C ALA A 60 4.70 -51.49 5.02
N PRO A 61 5.16 -52.57 5.63
CA PRO A 61 5.89 -52.51 6.89
C PRO A 61 7.23 -51.79 6.70
N LEU A 62 7.46 -50.73 7.50
CA LEU A 62 8.71 -49.96 7.50
C LEU A 62 9.76 -50.58 8.41
N THR A 63 9.31 -51.43 9.36
CA THR A 63 10.17 -52.15 10.29
C THR A 63 9.94 -53.65 10.24
N VAL A 64 10.98 -54.43 10.57
CA VAL A 64 10.93 -55.89 10.70
C VAL A 64 11.64 -56.31 11.98
N LYS A 65 11.09 -57.32 12.69
CA LYS A 65 11.72 -57.91 13.86
C LYS A 65 12.48 -59.17 13.46
N ARG A 66 13.78 -59.23 13.80
CA ARG A 66 14.61 -60.42 13.60
C ARG A 66 15.43 -60.70 14.86
N VAL A 67 15.40 -61.93 15.31
CA VAL A 67 16.15 -62.37 16.49
C VAL A 67 15.97 -61.44 17.69
N GLY A 68 14.73 -61.01 17.92
CA GLY A 68 14.39 -60.10 19.02
C GLY A 68 14.68 -58.60 18.83
N GLN A 69 15.38 -58.22 17.76
CA GLN A 69 15.76 -56.85 17.42
C GLN A 69 14.94 -56.27 16.26
N LEU A 70 14.74 -54.95 16.25
CA LEU A 70 14.09 -54.24 15.18
C LEU A 70 15.11 -53.77 14.14
N TYR A 71 14.72 -53.87 12.88
CA TYR A 71 15.49 -53.42 11.73
C TYR A 71 14.57 -52.67 10.75
N LEU A 72 15.10 -51.74 9.97
CA LEU A 72 14.34 -51.15 8.87
C LEU A 72 14.16 -52.23 7.76
N SER A 73 12.94 -52.34 7.27
CA SER A 73 12.64 -53.13 6.07
C SER A 73 13.27 -52.49 4.82
N PRO A 74 13.31 -53.17 3.66
CA PRO A 74 13.68 -52.52 2.40
C PRO A 74 12.79 -51.29 2.08
N ALA A 75 11.49 -51.41 2.29
CA ALA A 75 10.54 -50.28 2.18
C ALA A 75 10.85 -49.15 3.19
N GLY A 76 11.17 -49.50 4.45
CA GLY A 76 11.55 -48.54 5.48
C GLY A 76 12.82 -47.78 5.10
N ARG A 77 13.84 -48.39 4.58
CA ARG A 77 15.05 -47.68 4.12
C ARG A 77 14.77 -46.71 2.97
N LEU A 78 13.96 -47.13 2.02
CA LEU A 78 13.54 -46.24 0.93
C LEU A 78 12.70 -45.09 1.45
N PHE A 79 11.73 -45.39 2.30
CA PHE A 79 10.85 -44.39 2.89
C PHE A 79 11.62 -43.39 3.76
N LEU A 80 12.59 -43.85 4.55
CA LEU A 80 13.47 -42.96 5.34
C LEU A 80 14.20 -41.93 4.47
N LYS A 81 14.73 -42.36 3.33
CA LYS A 81 15.38 -41.43 2.39
C LYS A 81 14.41 -40.38 1.87
N ARG A 82 13.17 -40.79 1.54
CA ARG A 82 12.13 -39.87 1.05
C ARG A 82 11.58 -38.98 2.16
N ALA A 83 11.35 -39.51 3.34
CA ALA A 83 10.89 -38.75 4.52
C ALA A 83 11.86 -37.58 4.85
N ARG A 84 13.16 -37.85 4.84
CA ARG A 84 14.20 -36.82 5.02
C ARG A 84 14.14 -35.72 3.96
N ALA A 85 13.94 -36.08 2.71
CA ALA A 85 13.83 -35.11 1.61
C ALA A 85 12.56 -34.25 1.72
N ILE A 86 11.42 -34.87 2.11
CA ILE A 86 10.14 -34.16 2.30
C ILE A 86 10.25 -33.17 3.46
N VAL A 87 10.76 -33.62 4.61
CA VAL A 87 10.92 -32.74 5.79
C VAL A 87 11.83 -31.56 5.47
N LYS A 88 12.97 -31.83 4.82
CA LYS A 88 13.91 -30.78 4.39
C LYS A 88 13.25 -29.77 3.44
N LEU A 89 12.50 -30.23 2.45
CA LEU A 89 11.80 -29.37 1.49
C LEU A 89 10.75 -28.47 2.20
N VAL A 90 10.02 -29.02 3.18
CA VAL A 90 9.05 -28.23 3.96
C VAL A 90 9.78 -27.17 4.81
N GLU A 91 10.91 -27.51 5.41
CA GLU A 91 11.72 -26.58 6.20
C GLU A 91 12.30 -25.46 5.35
N GLU A 92 12.91 -25.79 4.22
CA GLU A 92 13.44 -24.85 3.22
C GLU A 92 12.35 -23.91 2.69
N SER A 93 11.19 -24.46 2.31
CA SER A 93 10.05 -23.65 1.84
C SER A 93 9.51 -22.69 2.91
N ALA A 94 9.46 -23.15 4.17
CA ALA A 94 9.03 -22.28 5.27
C ALA A 94 10.03 -21.16 5.56
N GLU A 95 11.32 -21.43 5.38
CA GLU A 95 12.40 -20.46 5.54
C GLU A 95 12.39 -19.41 4.41
N GLU A 96 12.23 -19.85 3.16
CA GLU A 96 12.07 -18.98 1.99
C GLU A 96 10.84 -18.09 2.12
N CYS A 97 9.70 -18.64 2.56
CA CYS A 97 8.48 -17.84 2.79
C CYS A 97 8.68 -16.78 3.89
N ARG A 98 9.38 -17.11 4.97
CA ARG A 98 9.70 -16.14 6.03
C ARG A 98 10.62 -15.04 5.52
N ALA A 99 11.68 -15.41 4.80
CA ALA A 99 12.60 -14.45 4.20
C ALA A 99 11.88 -13.48 3.23
N LEU A 100 10.98 -14.00 2.39
CA LEU A 100 10.15 -13.18 1.50
C LEU A 100 9.21 -12.25 2.30
N ALA A 101 8.60 -12.73 3.38
CA ALA A 101 7.73 -11.92 4.21
C ALA A 101 8.49 -10.79 4.93
N GLU A 102 9.72 -11.04 5.36
CA GLU A 102 10.61 -10.04 5.96
C GLU A 102 11.15 -9.03 4.93
N ALA A 103 11.43 -9.49 3.70
CA ALA A 103 11.92 -8.63 2.62
C ALA A 103 10.82 -7.83 1.91
N SER A 104 9.56 -8.24 2.06
CA SER A 104 8.41 -7.59 1.43
C SER A 104 7.71 -6.65 2.39
N SER A 105 7.39 -5.47 1.89
CA SER A 105 6.50 -4.55 2.59
C SER A 105 5.54 -3.91 1.60
N SER A 106 4.37 -3.52 2.07
CA SER A 106 3.41 -2.74 1.30
C SER A 106 3.25 -1.37 1.93
N ILE A 107 3.08 -0.35 1.08
CA ILE A 107 2.70 1.00 1.51
C ILE A 107 1.40 1.40 0.83
N VAL A 108 0.53 2.07 1.57
CA VAL A 108 -0.70 2.67 1.06
C VAL A 108 -0.41 4.11 0.66
N VAL A 109 -0.58 4.41 -0.63
CA VAL A 109 -0.33 5.73 -1.19
C VAL A 109 -1.66 6.43 -1.49
N GLY A 110 -1.94 7.50 -0.78
CA GLY A 110 -3.07 8.39 -1.07
C GLY A 110 -2.79 9.24 -2.31
N THR A 111 -3.62 9.11 -3.34
CA THR A 111 -3.46 9.84 -4.62
C THR A 111 -4.69 10.67 -4.95
N LEU A 112 -4.45 11.76 -5.69
CA LEU A 112 -5.47 12.67 -6.20
C LEU A 112 -5.62 12.59 -7.73
N ASP A 113 -5.23 11.47 -8.35
CA ASP A 113 -5.15 11.32 -9.81
C ASP A 113 -4.32 12.46 -10.47
N TYR A 114 -3.19 12.78 -9.85
CA TYR A 114 -2.29 13.84 -10.25
C TYR A 114 -1.07 13.29 -10.99
N ALA A 115 -1.06 13.38 -12.30
CA ALA A 115 -0.06 12.76 -13.17
C ALA A 115 1.42 13.08 -12.79
N PRO A 116 1.82 14.32 -12.41
CA PRO A 116 3.20 14.56 -11.97
C PRO A 116 3.60 13.79 -10.70
N PHE A 117 2.65 13.56 -9.78
CA PHE A 117 2.92 12.75 -8.59
C PHE A 117 3.05 11.26 -8.94
N GLU A 118 2.21 10.77 -9.84
CA GLU A 118 2.29 9.38 -10.33
C GLU A 118 3.61 9.14 -11.09
N GLU A 119 4.08 10.12 -11.86
CA GLU A 119 5.38 10.06 -12.53
C GLU A 119 6.53 10.05 -11.51
N LEU A 120 6.47 10.88 -10.46
CA LEU A 120 7.43 10.87 -9.36
C LEU A 120 7.47 9.51 -8.66
N LEU A 121 6.31 8.96 -8.30
CA LEU A 121 6.20 7.62 -7.70
C LEU A 121 6.83 6.55 -8.58
N THR A 122 6.56 6.61 -9.88
CA THR A 122 7.09 5.65 -10.86
C THR A 122 8.62 5.71 -10.94
N ARG A 123 9.19 6.91 -11.01
CA ARG A 123 10.65 7.12 -11.02
C ARG A 123 11.31 6.62 -9.74
N ALA A 124 10.73 6.98 -8.60
CA ALA A 124 11.23 6.55 -7.30
C ALA A 124 11.16 5.03 -7.13
N LEU A 125 10.10 4.38 -7.63
CA LEU A 125 9.99 2.92 -7.58
C LEU A 125 11.05 2.24 -8.46
N HIS A 126 11.36 2.81 -9.62
CA HIS A 126 12.45 2.32 -10.48
C HIS A 126 13.81 2.49 -9.80
N ALA A 127 14.06 3.64 -9.13
CA ALA A 127 15.27 3.88 -8.36
C ALA A 127 15.37 2.88 -7.20
N PHE A 128 14.31 2.72 -6.42
CA PHE A 128 14.25 1.76 -5.31
C PHE A 128 14.59 0.33 -5.75
N ARG A 129 14.00 -0.15 -6.85
CA ARG A 129 14.28 -1.50 -7.37
C ARG A 129 15.71 -1.68 -7.87
N ARG A 130 16.31 -0.62 -8.42
CA ARG A 130 17.70 -0.64 -8.87
C ARG A 130 18.68 -0.68 -7.70
N ASP A 131 18.42 0.11 -6.67
CA ASP A 131 19.35 0.35 -5.56
C ASP A 131 19.16 -0.66 -4.42
N HIS A 132 17.99 -1.32 -4.36
CA HIS A 132 17.62 -2.33 -3.37
C HIS A 132 17.04 -3.60 -4.04
N PRO A 133 17.86 -4.33 -4.85
CA PRO A 133 17.35 -5.46 -5.64
C PRO A 133 16.84 -6.63 -4.80
N ASP A 134 17.32 -6.75 -3.55
CA ASP A 134 16.92 -7.81 -2.62
C ASP A 134 15.65 -7.47 -1.80
N ARG A 135 15.08 -6.27 -2.02
CA ARG A 135 13.89 -5.80 -1.32
C ARG A 135 12.70 -5.70 -2.26
N CYS A 136 11.52 -5.98 -1.72
CA CYS A 136 10.26 -5.85 -2.44
C CYS A 136 9.38 -4.80 -1.76
N LEU A 137 8.90 -3.83 -2.54
CA LEU A 137 7.93 -2.84 -2.08
C LEU A 137 6.71 -2.89 -3.00
N GLU A 138 5.54 -3.18 -2.43
CA GLU A 138 4.26 -3.13 -3.08
C GLU A 138 3.57 -1.80 -2.76
N MET A 139 3.05 -1.10 -3.77
CA MET A 139 2.30 0.12 -3.58
C MET A 139 0.81 -0.13 -3.82
N LEU A 140 0.00 0.15 -2.82
CA LEU A 140 -1.45 0.12 -2.89
C LEU A 140 -1.96 1.54 -3.09
N MET A 141 -2.38 1.86 -4.32
CA MET A 141 -2.89 3.19 -4.64
C MET A 141 -4.33 3.33 -4.12
N ALA A 142 -4.57 4.37 -3.35
CA ALA A 142 -5.87 4.67 -2.76
C ALA A 142 -6.26 6.12 -3.06
N SER A 143 -7.44 6.35 -3.62
CA SER A 143 -7.94 7.68 -3.98
C SER A 143 -8.94 8.23 -2.96
N GLY A 144 -9.33 9.48 -3.12
CA GLY A 144 -10.37 10.13 -2.33
C GLY A 144 -9.98 10.36 -0.87
N ALA A 145 -10.68 9.71 0.05
CA ALA A 145 -10.51 9.88 1.51
C ALA A 145 -9.09 9.54 2.03
N TYR A 146 -8.26 8.90 1.24
CA TYR A 146 -6.88 8.55 1.59
C TYR A 146 -5.85 9.63 1.18
N ALA A 147 -6.26 10.59 0.36
CA ALA A 147 -5.36 11.61 -0.17
C ALA A 147 -5.39 12.90 0.68
N ASN A 148 -5.11 12.78 1.97
CA ASN A 148 -5.10 13.91 2.89
C ASN A 148 -4.23 13.66 4.13
N MET A 149 -3.98 14.72 4.91
CA MET A 149 -3.17 14.68 6.13
C MET A 149 -3.76 13.75 7.19
N GLU A 150 -5.07 13.75 7.40
CA GLU A 150 -5.76 12.94 8.40
C GLU A 150 -5.58 11.42 8.12
N ALA A 151 -5.60 11.04 6.84
CA ALA A 151 -5.37 9.66 6.45
C ALA A 151 -3.92 9.20 6.77
N VAL A 152 -2.94 10.08 6.57
CA VAL A 152 -1.53 9.79 6.90
C VAL A 152 -1.33 9.78 8.42
N GLU A 153 -1.86 10.74 9.14
CA GLU A 153 -1.79 10.81 10.61
C GLU A 153 -2.42 9.58 11.26
N SER A 154 -3.63 9.20 10.82
CA SER A 154 -4.32 8.01 11.35
C SER A 154 -3.73 6.67 10.90
N GLY A 155 -2.79 6.68 9.94
CA GLY A 155 -2.17 5.50 9.35
C GLY A 155 -3.11 4.71 8.43
N LYS A 156 -4.13 5.34 7.87
CA LYS A 156 -4.92 4.81 6.75
C LYS A 156 -4.15 4.87 5.44
N ALA A 157 -3.29 5.88 5.29
CA ALA A 157 -2.29 5.98 4.24
C ALA A 157 -0.91 6.11 4.87
N ASP A 158 0.11 5.51 4.25
CA ASP A 158 1.49 5.64 4.68
C ASP A 158 2.17 6.85 4.05
N LEU A 159 1.71 7.24 2.86
CA LEU A 159 2.22 8.34 2.07
C LEU A 159 1.08 8.99 1.28
N SER A 160 1.11 10.31 1.12
CA SER A 160 0.12 11.04 0.34
C SER A 160 0.69 12.35 -0.21
N ILE A 161 -0.09 12.99 -1.08
CA ILE A 161 0.14 14.35 -1.53
C ILE A 161 -0.64 15.33 -0.65
N PHE A 162 -0.04 16.49 -0.40
CA PHE A 162 -0.65 17.58 0.35
C PHE A 162 -0.49 18.90 -0.40
N VAL A 163 -1.56 19.65 -0.54
CA VAL A 163 -1.59 20.94 -1.23
C VAL A 163 -1.63 22.05 -0.21
N GLN A 164 -0.68 22.96 -0.29
CA GLN A 164 -0.66 24.16 0.53
C GLN A 164 -0.88 25.41 -0.33
N VAL A 165 -1.97 26.11 -0.11
CA VAL A 165 -2.20 27.43 -0.70
C VAL A 165 -1.43 28.47 0.11
N ARG A 166 -0.55 29.24 -0.53
CA ARG A 166 0.24 30.27 0.16
C ARG A 166 -0.64 31.46 0.54
N ARG A 167 -0.40 32.04 1.70
CA ARG A 167 -1.11 33.25 2.15
C ARG A 167 -0.64 34.50 1.40
N ARG A 168 -1.53 35.49 1.32
CA ARG A 168 -1.24 36.73 0.59
C ARG A 168 -0.22 37.64 1.28
N ASP A 169 -0.11 37.57 2.61
CA ASP A 169 0.83 38.37 3.42
C ASP A 169 2.30 37.93 3.27
N GLY A 170 2.56 36.92 2.44
CA GLY A 170 3.92 36.45 2.15
C GLY A 170 4.59 35.77 3.34
N GLY A 171 3.83 35.44 4.38
CA GLY A 171 4.36 34.63 5.47
C GLY A 171 4.97 33.35 4.90
N GLU A 172 6.23 33.10 5.19
CA GLU A 172 6.87 31.81 4.91
C GLU A 172 6.22 30.71 5.76
N GLU A 173 4.94 30.42 5.52
CA GLU A 173 4.34 29.20 6.01
C GLU A 173 4.81 28.03 5.16
N ALA A 174 6.05 27.65 5.40
CA ALA A 174 6.54 26.34 5.02
C ALA A 174 5.82 25.31 5.88
N LEU A 175 4.85 24.58 5.33
CA LEU A 175 4.01 23.58 6.01
C LEU A 175 3.09 24.17 7.11
N PRO A 176 2.00 23.49 7.48
CA PRO A 176 1.28 23.85 8.71
C PRO A 176 2.29 24.04 9.82
N ASP A 177 2.26 25.14 10.56
CA ASP A 177 3.22 25.51 11.61
C ASP A 177 3.56 24.36 12.58
N GLU A 178 2.72 23.34 12.60
CA GLU A 178 2.93 22.07 13.27
C GLU A 178 2.39 20.93 12.40
N LEU A 179 3.27 20.12 11.81
CA LEU A 179 2.89 18.81 11.32
C LEU A 179 2.43 17.95 12.50
N PRO A 180 1.42 17.09 12.32
CA PRO A 180 1.09 16.10 13.34
C PRO A 180 2.32 15.27 13.73
N ALA A 181 2.41 14.91 15.01
CA ALA A 181 3.52 14.09 15.50
C ALA A 181 3.66 12.80 14.67
N GLY A 182 4.87 12.47 14.26
CA GLY A 182 5.15 11.30 13.44
C GLY A 182 4.80 11.45 11.96
N VAL A 183 4.44 12.65 11.49
CA VAL A 183 4.27 12.93 10.05
C VAL A 183 5.46 13.71 9.52
N GLY A 184 6.15 13.12 8.55
CA GLY A 184 7.19 13.78 7.77
C GLY A 184 6.62 14.42 6.51
N ALA A 185 7.28 15.47 6.01
CA ALA A 185 6.90 16.10 4.75
C ALA A 185 8.12 16.67 4.01
N PHE A 186 8.00 16.77 2.69
CA PHE A 186 8.93 17.50 1.84
C PHE A 186 8.21 18.07 0.62
N ARG A 187 8.64 19.25 0.19
CA ARG A 187 8.07 19.89 -0.99
C ARG A 187 8.57 19.18 -2.26
N PHE A 188 7.64 18.86 -3.15
CA PHE A 188 8.01 18.26 -4.42
C PHE A 188 7.75 19.17 -5.63
N SER A 189 6.89 20.20 -5.51
CA SER A 189 6.63 21.15 -6.59
C SER A 189 6.11 22.47 -6.07
N GLU A 190 6.46 23.54 -6.75
CA GLU A 190 5.83 24.85 -6.64
C GLU A 190 4.88 25.04 -7.82
N GLY A 191 3.80 25.76 -7.60
CA GLY A 191 2.82 25.98 -8.64
C GLY A 191 1.84 27.11 -8.33
N GLU A 192 0.78 27.14 -9.10
CA GLU A 192 -0.29 28.10 -8.98
C GLU A 192 -1.62 27.38 -8.89
N CYS A 193 -2.53 27.90 -8.09
CA CYS A 193 -3.88 27.40 -8.05
C CYS A 193 -4.53 27.55 -9.42
N ARG A 194 -5.19 26.49 -9.87
CA ARG A 194 -6.11 26.50 -10.99
C ARG A 194 -7.50 26.24 -10.45
N PHE A 195 -8.48 26.58 -11.25
CA PHE A 195 -9.87 26.40 -10.87
C PHE A 195 -10.58 25.56 -11.93
N TRP A 196 -11.67 24.95 -11.53
CA TRP A 196 -12.53 24.21 -12.45
C TRP A 196 -13.95 24.77 -12.38
N MET A 197 -14.67 24.65 -13.48
CA MET A 197 -16.11 24.86 -13.57
C MET A 197 -16.73 23.81 -14.48
N ASN A 198 -17.98 23.49 -14.26
CA ASN A 198 -18.70 22.60 -15.14
C ASN A 198 -19.50 23.39 -16.21
N ARG A 199 -20.05 22.66 -17.19
CA ARG A 199 -20.74 23.22 -18.34
C ARG A 199 -21.99 24.03 -17.98
N SER A 200 -22.56 23.89 -16.80
CA SER A 200 -23.71 24.67 -16.34
C SER A 200 -23.31 26.10 -15.89
N CYS A 201 -22.01 26.34 -15.70
CA CYS A 201 -21.50 27.65 -15.30
C CYS A 201 -21.64 28.66 -16.45
N PRO A 202 -22.17 29.87 -16.20
CA PRO A 202 -22.30 30.93 -17.24
C PRO A 202 -20.98 31.31 -17.90
N LEU A 203 -19.86 31.13 -17.18
CA LEU A 203 -18.51 31.46 -17.68
C LEU A 203 -17.84 30.32 -18.44
N PHE A 204 -18.52 29.19 -18.62
CA PHE A 204 -17.91 28.00 -19.20
C PHE A 204 -17.34 28.22 -20.61
N GLU A 205 -18.05 28.98 -21.46
CA GLU A 205 -17.65 29.29 -22.84
C GLU A 205 -16.75 30.54 -22.95
N CYS A 206 -16.46 31.24 -21.83
CA CYS A 206 -15.61 32.43 -21.85
C CYS A 206 -14.15 32.02 -22.04
N ASP A 207 -13.44 32.60 -22.98
CA ASP A 207 -12.00 32.35 -23.21
C ASP A 207 -11.15 32.86 -22.05
N ARG A 208 -11.60 33.91 -21.37
CA ARG A 208 -10.93 34.58 -20.26
C ARG A 208 -11.87 34.71 -19.08
N VAL A 209 -11.33 34.51 -17.89
CA VAL A 209 -12.05 34.68 -16.62
C VAL A 209 -11.20 35.53 -15.70
N THR A 210 -11.74 36.69 -15.28
CA THR A 210 -11.12 37.59 -14.30
C THR A 210 -11.66 37.32 -12.91
N ALA A 211 -11.01 37.86 -11.90
CA ALA A 211 -11.52 37.78 -10.51
C ALA A 211 -12.93 38.40 -10.39
N ALA A 212 -13.15 39.56 -11.04
CA ALA A 212 -14.44 40.25 -11.01
C ALA A 212 -15.60 39.43 -11.60
N ASP A 213 -15.32 38.55 -12.57
CA ASP A 213 -16.35 37.66 -13.14
C ASP A 213 -16.84 36.60 -12.14
N LEU A 214 -16.09 36.34 -11.08
CA LEU A 214 -16.41 35.40 -10.01
C LEU A 214 -17.05 36.04 -8.79
N ASP A 215 -17.36 37.32 -8.83
CA ASP A 215 -18.02 38.03 -7.70
C ASP A 215 -19.43 37.47 -7.45
N GLY A 216 -19.69 37.04 -6.23
CA GLY A 216 -20.94 36.42 -5.84
C GLY A 216 -21.05 34.91 -6.16
N PHE A 217 -20.00 34.32 -6.78
CA PHE A 217 -19.99 32.88 -7.07
C PHE A 217 -19.75 32.03 -5.80
N THR A 218 -20.19 30.79 -5.86
CA THR A 218 -19.94 29.79 -4.82
C THR A 218 -18.72 28.94 -5.19
N MET A 219 -17.75 28.86 -4.28
CA MET A 219 -16.58 27.99 -4.41
C MET A 219 -16.85 26.66 -3.74
N LEU A 220 -16.93 25.60 -4.55
CA LEU A 220 -17.13 24.22 -4.09
C LEU A 220 -15.81 23.65 -3.58
N LEU A 221 -15.83 23.12 -2.37
CA LEU A 221 -14.69 22.53 -1.69
C LEU A 221 -15.05 21.14 -1.15
N GLY A 222 -14.09 20.23 -1.08
CA GLY A 222 -14.24 19.01 -0.28
C GLY A 222 -14.28 19.34 1.22
N ASN A 223 -14.89 18.46 2.00
CA ASN A 223 -15.05 18.62 3.45
C ASN A 223 -13.86 18.15 4.30
N SER A 224 -12.68 17.92 3.71
CA SER A 224 -11.47 17.65 4.48
C SER A 224 -10.92 18.90 5.14
N ALA A 225 -10.30 18.77 6.31
CA ALA A 225 -9.69 19.89 7.04
C ALA A 225 -8.67 20.67 6.18
N ASN A 226 -7.97 19.98 5.27
CA ASN A 226 -7.04 20.63 4.34
C ASN A 226 -7.77 21.49 3.31
N MET A 227 -8.86 20.98 2.72
CA MET A 227 -9.66 21.74 1.75
C MET A 227 -10.36 22.93 2.41
N GLU A 228 -10.83 22.79 3.63
CA GLU A 228 -11.40 23.91 4.40
C GLU A 228 -10.35 25.00 4.68
N ARG A 229 -9.11 24.62 5.01
CA ARG A 229 -8.00 25.56 5.20
C ARG A 229 -7.64 26.25 3.89
N ALA A 230 -7.45 25.49 2.81
CA ALA A 230 -7.18 26.04 1.48
C ALA A 230 -8.28 27.01 1.03
N GLY A 231 -9.54 26.66 1.26
CA GLY A 231 -10.70 27.51 0.98
C GLY A 231 -10.66 28.84 1.71
N ARG A 232 -10.37 28.84 3.02
CA ARG A 232 -10.24 30.09 3.78
C ARG A 232 -9.16 31.00 3.20
N VAL A 233 -7.99 30.48 2.86
CA VAL A 233 -6.90 31.24 2.26
C VAL A 233 -7.30 31.77 0.88
N LEU A 234 -7.99 30.99 0.07
CA LEU A 234 -8.48 31.43 -1.25
C LEU A 234 -9.50 32.54 -1.13
N ILE A 235 -10.44 32.49 -0.16
CA ILE A 235 -11.41 33.55 0.09
C ILE A 235 -10.69 34.85 0.48
N GLU A 236 -9.66 34.79 1.32
CA GLU A 236 -8.82 35.94 1.64
C GLU A 236 -8.13 36.54 0.40
N TRP A 237 -7.68 35.68 -0.53
CA TRP A 237 -7.12 36.12 -1.81
C TRP A 237 -8.14 36.88 -2.68
N PHE A 238 -9.35 36.33 -2.86
CA PHE A 238 -10.44 36.98 -3.62
C PHE A 238 -10.88 38.27 -2.95
N ALA A 239 -11.12 38.28 -1.63
CA ALA A 239 -11.46 39.46 -0.88
C ALA A 239 -10.41 40.56 -1.01
N GLY A 240 -9.12 40.19 -1.09
CA GLY A 240 -8.03 41.14 -1.26
C GLY A 240 -7.98 41.84 -2.62
N VAL A 241 -8.71 41.34 -3.63
CA VAL A 241 -8.94 42.02 -4.92
C VAL A 241 -10.36 42.56 -5.06
N GLY A 242 -11.13 42.59 -3.96
CA GLY A 242 -12.47 43.19 -3.91
C GLY A 242 -13.58 42.25 -4.42
N VAL A 243 -13.34 40.94 -4.46
CA VAL A 243 -14.29 39.94 -4.94
C VAL A 243 -14.82 39.12 -3.76
N ALA A 244 -16.12 38.95 -3.68
CA ALA A 244 -16.79 38.13 -2.68
C ALA A 244 -17.10 36.74 -3.24
N VAL A 245 -16.56 35.71 -2.60
CA VAL A 245 -16.79 34.30 -2.95
C VAL A 245 -17.31 33.57 -1.72
N GLU A 246 -18.37 32.79 -1.88
CA GLU A 246 -18.97 32.02 -0.80
C GLU A 246 -18.44 30.56 -0.82
N PRO A 247 -17.89 30.04 0.28
CA PRO A 247 -17.46 28.65 0.34
C PRO A 247 -18.64 27.70 0.55
N ASP A 248 -18.65 26.60 -0.16
CA ASP A 248 -19.58 25.49 0.07
C ASP A 248 -18.81 24.16 0.19
N ASN A 249 -18.74 23.64 1.41
CA ASN A 249 -18.02 22.41 1.74
C ASN A 249 -18.91 21.20 1.52
N GLN A 250 -18.68 20.48 0.43
CA GLN A 250 -19.47 19.31 0.05
C GLN A 250 -18.83 18.03 0.56
N PRO A 251 -19.60 17.10 1.15
CA PRO A 251 -19.12 15.75 1.40
C PRO A 251 -18.87 15.05 0.06
N CYS A 252 -17.62 14.73 -0.23
CA CYS A 252 -17.24 14.05 -1.46
C CYS A 252 -16.29 12.88 -1.16
N SER A 253 -16.51 11.76 -1.84
CA SER A 253 -15.64 10.59 -1.74
C SER A 253 -14.45 10.67 -2.71
N ASN A 254 -14.60 11.48 -3.77
CA ASN A 254 -13.60 11.70 -4.80
C ASN A 254 -13.87 13.03 -5.54
N TYR A 255 -12.94 13.45 -6.37
CA TYR A 255 -13.09 14.69 -7.14
C TYR A 255 -14.24 14.65 -8.15
N LEU A 256 -14.57 13.49 -8.69
CA LEU A 256 -15.67 13.37 -9.66
C LEU A 256 -17.01 13.72 -9.00
N ASP A 257 -17.24 13.29 -7.76
CA ASP A 257 -18.44 13.65 -7.00
C ASP A 257 -18.55 15.17 -6.86
N LEU A 258 -17.41 15.84 -6.57
CA LEU A 258 -17.36 17.29 -6.44
C LEU A 258 -17.65 18.00 -7.79
N TYR A 259 -17.06 17.51 -8.88
CA TYR A 259 -17.30 18.07 -10.22
C TYR A 259 -18.75 17.92 -10.69
N LEU A 260 -19.42 16.83 -10.32
CA LEU A 260 -20.81 16.58 -10.66
C LEU A 260 -21.80 17.39 -9.78
N SER A 261 -21.39 17.82 -8.58
CA SER A 261 -22.22 18.60 -7.67
C SER A 261 -22.36 20.08 -8.08
N GLY A 262 -21.44 20.59 -8.89
CA GLY A 262 -21.45 22.00 -9.32
C GLY A 262 -22.61 22.32 -10.25
N THR A 263 -23.37 23.38 -9.97
CA THR A 263 -24.46 23.88 -10.81
C THR A 263 -24.48 25.41 -10.84
N GLY A 264 -24.72 26.00 -12.02
CA GLY A 264 -24.84 27.46 -12.16
C GLY A 264 -23.55 28.21 -11.83
N GLU A 265 -23.65 29.23 -10.99
CA GLU A 265 -22.56 30.13 -10.58
C GLU A 265 -21.64 29.47 -9.56
N THR A 266 -21.09 28.29 -9.91
CA THR A 266 -20.18 27.54 -9.06
C THR A 266 -18.85 27.24 -9.75
N PHE A 267 -17.78 27.22 -8.96
CA PHE A 267 -16.45 26.81 -9.39
C PHE A 267 -15.73 26.11 -8.20
N GLY A 268 -14.62 25.46 -8.46
CA GLY A 268 -13.83 24.85 -7.40
C GLY A 268 -12.34 24.91 -7.68
N ILE A 269 -11.53 24.51 -6.70
CA ILE A 269 -10.08 24.47 -6.85
C ILE A 269 -9.67 23.22 -7.66
N ALA A 270 -8.76 23.43 -8.62
CA ALA A 270 -8.01 22.36 -9.29
C ALA A 270 -6.53 22.46 -8.90
N LEU A 271 -5.83 21.31 -8.88
CA LEU A 271 -4.39 21.30 -8.64
C LEU A 271 -3.67 21.94 -9.81
N GLY A 272 -2.77 22.89 -9.55
CA GLY A 272 -1.98 23.58 -10.55
C GLY A 272 -1.00 22.64 -11.26
N GLY A 273 -0.74 22.90 -12.53
CA GLY A 273 0.19 22.10 -13.33
C GLY A 273 -0.39 20.78 -13.84
N VAL A 274 -1.66 20.53 -13.56
CA VAL A 274 -2.34 19.30 -13.93
C VAL A 274 -2.57 19.26 -15.44
N ARG A 275 -1.80 18.46 -16.13
CA ARG A 275 -2.43 17.60 -17.13
C ARG A 275 -3.21 16.55 -16.32
N SER A 276 -4.34 16.96 -15.73
CA SER A 276 -5.22 16.03 -15.06
C SER A 276 -5.53 14.91 -16.02
N GLY A 277 -5.50 13.67 -15.55
CA GLY A 277 -6.11 12.54 -16.25
C GLY A 277 -7.62 12.73 -16.47
N LEU A 278 -8.26 13.68 -15.80
CA LEU A 278 -9.41 14.39 -16.29
C LEU A 278 -8.96 15.11 -17.57
N ARG A 279 -8.93 14.36 -18.68
CA ARG A 279 -9.11 14.95 -20.00
C ARG A 279 -10.22 15.95 -19.78
N ALA A 280 -9.95 17.23 -20.17
CA ALA A 280 -11.00 18.21 -20.28
C ALA A 280 -12.19 17.48 -20.91
N SER A 281 -13.06 17.00 -20.06
CA SER A 281 -14.29 16.37 -20.55
C SER A 281 -15.03 17.53 -21.19
N SER A 282 -15.84 17.30 -22.18
CA SER A 282 -16.67 18.34 -22.78
C SER A 282 -17.51 19.11 -21.74
N ASP A 283 -17.49 18.68 -20.49
CA ASP A 283 -18.37 19.14 -19.41
C ASP A 283 -17.63 19.79 -18.24
N ILE A 284 -16.29 19.76 -18.20
CA ILE A 284 -15.46 20.39 -17.17
C ILE A 284 -14.34 21.19 -17.81
N LYS A 285 -14.26 22.46 -17.46
CA LYS A 285 -13.21 23.40 -17.86
C LYS A 285 -12.30 23.69 -16.69
N ILE A 286 -10.99 23.56 -16.92
CA ILE A 286 -9.96 24.04 -15.99
C ILE A 286 -9.45 25.37 -16.50
N PHE A 287 -9.39 26.38 -15.62
CA PHE A 287 -9.00 27.74 -15.97
C PHE A 287 -8.09 28.37 -14.92
N ALA A 288 -7.37 29.41 -15.33
CA ALA A 288 -6.70 30.36 -14.47
C ALA A 288 -7.58 31.60 -14.31
N VAL A 289 -7.43 32.34 -13.26
CA VAL A 289 -7.93 33.71 -13.15
C VAL A 289 -6.89 34.63 -13.79
N ASP A 290 -7.29 35.41 -14.80
CA ASP A 290 -6.34 36.09 -15.69
C ASP A 290 -5.64 37.29 -15.06
N ASP A 291 -6.26 37.91 -14.08
CA ASP A 291 -5.80 39.16 -13.44
C ASP A 291 -5.17 38.96 -12.07
N PHE A 292 -5.16 37.73 -11.53
CA PHE A 292 -4.38 37.44 -10.33
C PHE A 292 -3.99 35.93 -10.25
N THR A 293 -2.89 35.68 -9.56
CA THR A 293 -2.35 34.33 -9.36
C THR A 293 -2.26 34.03 -7.89
N VAL A 294 -2.72 32.84 -7.52
CA VAL A 294 -2.59 32.31 -6.15
C VAL A 294 -1.52 31.23 -6.13
N PRO A 295 -0.36 31.47 -5.51
CA PRO A 295 0.67 30.45 -5.43
C PRO A 295 0.27 29.29 -4.52
N CYS A 296 0.64 28.07 -4.90
CA CYS A 296 0.46 26.89 -4.08
C CYS A 296 1.70 25.99 -4.17
N ASP A 297 1.93 25.26 -3.09
CA ASP A 297 3.00 24.27 -2.99
C ASP A 297 2.40 22.87 -2.87
N LEU A 298 3.07 21.92 -3.45
CA LEU A 298 2.74 20.52 -3.35
C LEU A 298 3.80 19.80 -2.51
N TYR A 299 3.35 19.12 -1.49
CA TYR A 299 4.18 18.34 -0.58
C TYR A 299 3.87 16.86 -0.70
N VAL A 300 4.87 16.04 -0.53
CA VAL A 300 4.69 14.64 -0.16
C VAL A 300 4.70 14.58 1.36
N ILE A 301 3.68 13.97 1.93
CA ILE A 301 3.55 13.71 3.37
C ILE A 301 3.58 12.21 3.62
N TYR A 302 4.17 11.77 4.72
CA TYR A 302 4.30 10.35 5.03
C TYR A 302 4.32 10.10 6.54
N ASN A 303 3.88 8.92 6.97
CA ASN A 303 3.89 8.51 8.37
C ASN A 303 5.25 7.91 8.72
N GLU A 304 6.07 8.62 9.49
CA GLU A 304 7.45 8.23 9.84
C GLU A 304 7.54 6.94 10.67
N GLU A 305 6.51 6.68 11.48
CA GLU A 305 6.50 5.53 12.38
C GLU A 305 6.01 4.25 11.70
N ARG A 306 5.04 4.38 10.77
CA ARG A 306 4.34 3.24 10.16
C ARG A 306 4.89 2.82 8.80
N ILE A 307 5.53 3.72 8.08
CA ILE A 307 5.97 3.47 6.71
C ILE A 307 6.99 2.33 6.56
N GLY A 308 7.54 1.84 7.68
CA GLY A 308 8.48 0.73 7.72
C GLY A 308 9.84 1.06 7.09
N GLU A 309 10.77 0.10 7.13
CA GLU A 309 12.13 0.32 6.63
C GLU A 309 12.16 0.51 5.11
N ASN A 310 11.49 -0.35 4.35
CA ASN A 310 11.44 -0.24 2.89
C ASN A 310 10.73 1.04 2.43
N GLY A 311 9.69 1.47 3.16
CA GLY A 311 9.01 2.73 2.89
C GLY A 311 9.90 3.95 3.15
N LYS A 312 10.74 3.94 4.18
CA LYS A 312 11.74 5.00 4.44
C LYS A 312 12.76 5.10 3.31
N LEU A 313 13.30 3.96 2.87
CA LEU A 313 14.20 3.92 1.71
C LEU A 313 13.50 4.43 0.44
N PHE A 314 12.21 4.12 0.26
CA PHE A 314 11.43 4.64 -0.86
C PHE A 314 11.23 6.16 -0.77
N VAL A 315 10.98 6.72 0.42
CA VAL A 315 10.92 8.18 0.64
C VAL A 315 12.24 8.86 0.27
N ASP A 316 13.38 8.23 0.56
CA ASP A 316 14.68 8.77 0.15
C ASP A 316 14.84 8.74 -1.38
N CYS A 317 14.42 7.66 -2.06
CA CYS A 317 14.36 7.62 -3.52
C CYS A 317 13.41 8.68 -4.11
N LEU A 318 12.29 9.02 -3.43
CA LEU A 318 11.41 10.12 -3.84
C LEU A 318 12.14 11.47 -3.79
N LYS A 319 12.83 11.77 -2.69
CA LYS A 319 13.60 13.03 -2.53
C LYS A 319 14.69 13.17 -3.58
N GLU A 320 15.44 12.10 -3.85
CA GLU A 320 16.46 12.08 -4.90
C GLU A 320 15.89 12.28 -6.30
N SER A 321 14.72 11.67 -6.56
CA SER A 321 14.02 11.80 -7.85
C SER A 321 13.53 13.22 -8.12
N ILE A 322 13.23 14.01 -7.08
CA ILE A 322 12.87 15.43 -7.21
C ILE A 322 14.10 16.26 -7.57
N SER A 323 15.21 16.07 -6.85
CA SER A 323 16.47 16.80 -7.09
C SER A 323 17.03 16.60 -8.51
N SER A 324 16.62 15.55 -9.19
CA SER A 324 17.00 15.27 -10.60
C SER A 324 16.06 15.91 -11.62
N LEU A 325 15.00 16.60 -11.19
CA LEU A 325 14.03 17.32 -12.04
C LEU A 325 14.34 18.83 -12.16
N GLU A 326 15.15 19.36 -11.24
CA GLU A 326 15.71 20.72 -11.28
C GLU A 326 16.98 20.78 -12.15
#